data_7a66cea6e2097361a3adffcab3f0bfec
#
_entry.id   7a66cea6e2097361a3adffcab3f0bfec
#
_cell.length_a   1.000
_cell.length_b   1.000
_cell.length_c   1.000
_cell.angle_alpha   90.00
_cell.angle_beta   90.00
_cell.angle_gamma   90.00
#
_symmetry.space_group_name_H-M   'P 1'
#
loop_
_entity.id
_entity.type
_entity.pdbx_description
1 polymer ?
#
loop_
_entity_poly.entity_id
_entity_poly.type
_entity_poly.pdbx_seq_one_letter_code
_entity_poly.pdbx_strand_id
1 'polypeptide(L)'
;VLKIGQYPLPKKQILQLVESCDEILVLEDGQPFVEKQLKGYLGIGIKVKGRLDGTLSQDGELNPDSVARAVGKENKSEFGIPSVVEMRPPALCEGCGHRDMYITLTEVLKEEYPSHKVFSDIGCYTLGANAPFNAINSCVDMGASITMAKGAADGGLYPAVAVIGDSTFTHSGMTGLLDCVNENANVTIVISDNETTAMTGGQDSAGTGRI
;
A
#
# COMPACT_ATOMS: atom_id res chain seq x y z
N VAL A 1 -31.10 -1.01 -5.26
CA VAL A 1 -29.67 -1.27 -4.97
C VAL A 1 -29.11 -2.14 -6.07
N LEU A 2 -27.96 -1.77 -6.61
CA LEU A 2 -27.20 -2.58 -7.57
C LEU A 2 -25.86 -2.97 -6.93
N LYS A 3 -25.60 -4.28 -6.81
CA LYS A 3 -24.33 -4.82 -6.35
C LYS A 3 -23.47 -5.15 -7.58
N ILE A 4 -22.30 -4.57 -7.67
CA ILE A 4 -21.31 -4.85 -8.74
C ILE A 4 -20.33 -5.88 -8.23
N GLY A 5 -20.24 -7.02 -8.90
CA GLY A 5 -19.37 -8.13 -8.54
C GLY A 5 -18.33 -8.50 -9.61
N GLN A 6 -18.34 -7.80 -10.75
CA GLN A 6 -17.41 -8.06 -11.85
C GLN A 6 -17.24 -6.84 -12.75
N TYR A 7 -16.19 -6.86 -13.53
CA TYR A 7 -15.91 -5.87 -14.58
C TYR A 7 -15.96 -6.52 -15.97
N PRO A 8 -16.25 -5.71 -17.03
CA PRO A 8 -16.56 -4.27 -17.03
C PRO A 8 -17.88 -3.96 -16.33
N LEU A 9 -18.09 -2.69 -15.95
CA LEU A 9 -19.32 -2.27 -15.27
C LEU A 9 -20.57 -2.62 -16.07
N PRO A 10 -21.64 -3.14 -15.44
CA PRO A 10 -22.85 -3.58 -16.13
C PRO A 10 -23.70 -2.38 -16.58
N LYS A 11 -23.34 -1.76 -17.69
CA LYS A 11 -23.94 -0.51 -18.21
C LYS A 11 -25.46 -0.56 -18.31
N LYS A 12 -26.03 -1.68 -18.77
CA LYS A 12 -27.48 -1.83 -18.93
C LYS A 12 -28.22 -1.70 -17.58
N GLN A 13 -27.73 -2.42 -16.57
CA GLN A 13 -28.32 -2.39 -15.22
C GLN A 13 -28.12 -1.02 -14.55
N ILE A 14 -26.99 -0.36 -14.77
CA ILE A 14 -26.73 0.99 -14.27
C ILE A 14 -27.72 1.98 -14.89
N LEU A 15 -27.95 1.95 -16.20
CA LEU A 15 -28.93 2.82 -16.86
C LEU A 15 -30.36 2.58 -16.36
N GLN A 16 -30.76 1.33 -16.14
CA GLN A 16 -32.04 1.00 -15.53
C GLN A 16 -32.18 1.57 -14.10
N LEU A 17 -31.11 1.56 -13.32
CA LEU A 17 -31.10 2.17 -11.99
C LEU A 17 -31.27 3.69 -12.09
N VAL A 18 -30.56 4.35 -13.02
CA VAL A 18 -30.65 5.79 -13.27
C VAL A 18 -32.07 6.23 -13.61
N GLU A 19 -32.82 5.45 -14.39
CA GLU A 19 -34.23 5.74 -14.75
C GLU A 19 -35.17 5.73 -13.54
N SER A 20 -34.75 5.12 -12.42
CA SER A 20 -35.60 4.90 -11.23
C SER A 20 -35.21 5.75 -10.01
N CYS A 21 -34.22 6.66 -10.13
CA CYS A 21 -33.74 7.47 -9.00
C CYS A 21 -33.22 8.83 -9.45
N ASP A 22 -33.21 9.79 -8.53
CA ASP A 22 -32.73 11.16 -8.78
C ASP A 22 -31.23 11.33 -8.54
N GLU A 23 -30.66 10.46 -7.71
CA GLU A 23 -29.22 10.45 -7.42
C GLU A 23 -28.72 9.03 -7.11
N ILE A 24 -27.44 8.80 -7.32
CA ILE A 24 -26.76 7.53 -6.99
C ILE A 24 -25.73 7.79 -5.92
N LEU A 25 -25.77 7.00 -4.85
CA LEU A 25 -24.69 6.91 -3.87
C LEU A 25 -23.85 5.67 -4.18
N VAL A 26 -22.56 5.88 -4.46
CA VAL A 26 -21.60 4.79 -4.68
C VAL A 26 -20.95 4.42 -3.36
N LEU A 27 -21.12 3.16 -2.97
CA LEU A 27 -20.48 2.56 -1.80
C LEU A 27 -19.41 1.61 -2.27
N GLU A 28 -18.17 2.07 -2.27
CA GLU A 28 -17.00 1.27 -2.62
C GLU A 28 -15.87 1.50 -1.61
N ASP A 29 -15.15 0.43 -1.29
CA ASP A 29 -14.00 0.52 -0.42
C ASP A 29 -12.73 0.79 -1.22
N GLY A 30 -11.73 1.41 -0.59
CA GLY A 30 -10.50 1.83 -1.23
C GLY A 30 -10.68 3.01 -2.20
N GLN A 31 -10.12 2.92 -3.37
CA GLN A 31 -10.13 4.00 -4.38
C GLN A 31 -11.49 4.13 -5.08
N PRO A 32 -11.94 5.36 -5.39
CA PRO A 32 -13.23 5.62 -6.05
C PRO A 32 -13.22 5.23 -7.53
N PHE A 33 -13.16 3.94 -7.83
CA PHE A 33 -13.07 3.40 -9.18
C PHE A 33 -14.40 3.44 -9.93
N VAL A 34 -15.47 2.94 -9.30
CA VAL A 34 -16.82 2.93 -9.88
C VAL A 34 -17.34 4.36 -10.01
N GLU A 35 -17.18 5.17 -8.97
CA GLU A 35 -17.61 6.56 -8.97
C GLU A 35 -16.97 7.38 -10.09
N LYS A 36 -15.66 7.22 -10.33
CA LYS A 36 -14.95 7.86 -11.43
C LYS A 36 -15.52 7.48 -12.79
N GLN A 37 -15.86 6.22 -12.99
CA GLN A 37 -16.45 5.77 -14.25
C GLN A 37 -17.86 6.32 -14.45
N LEU A 38 -18.68 6.36 -13.41
CA LEU A 38 -20.05 6.92 -13.48
C LEU A 38 -20.04 8.41 -13.74
N LYS A 39 -19.19 9.17 -13.08
CA LYS A 39 -19.06 10.65 -13.25
C LYS A 39 -18.45 11.04 -14.59
N GLY A 40 -17.50 10.29 -15.09
CA GLY A 40 -16.71 10.63 -16.29
C GLY A 40 -17.09 9.79 -17.51
N TYR A 41 -16.60 8.58 -17.55
CA TYR A 41 -16.61 7.74 -18.75
C TYR A 41 -18.00 7.34 -19.24
N LEU A 42 -18.93 7.02 -18.35
CA LEU A 42 -20.27 6.58 -18.74
C LEU A 42 -21.25 7.72 -18.99
N GLY A 43 -20.96 8.93 -18.51
CA GLY A 43 -21.77 10.12 -18.78
C GLY A 43 -23.25 9.95 -18.48
N ILE A 44 -23.59 9.32 -17.34
CA ILE A 44 -24.95 8.87 -17.04
C ILE A 44 -25.95 9.99 -16.73
N GLY A 45 -25.49 11.25 -16.68
CA GLY A 45 -26.36 12.44 -16.58
C GLY A 45 -27.11 12.61 -15.23
N ILE A 46 -26.82 11.78 -14.24
CA ILE A 46 -27.42 11.84 -12.90
C ILE A 46 -26.39 12.29 -11.86
N LYS A 47 -26.86 12.85 -10.75
CA LYS A 47 -25.99 13.21 -9.65
C LYS A 47 -25.43 11.95 -8.98
N VAL A 48 -24.11 11.83 -8.95
CA VAL A 48 -23.37 10.72 -8.31
C VAL A 48 -22.68 11.27 -7.07
N LYS A 49 -22.97 10.67 -5.92
CA LYS A 49 -22.33 10.93 -4.61
C LYS A 49 -21.39 9.78 -4.26
N GLY A 50 -20.33 10.07 -3.54
CA GLY A 50 -19.38 9.07 -3.07
C GLY A 50 -18.17 9.68 -2.38
N ARG A 51 -16.99 9.15 -2.64
CA ARG A 51 -15.74 9.66 -2.06
C ARG A 51 -15.26 10.93 -2.73
N LEU A 52 -15.52 11.11 -4.03
CA LEU A 52 -15.02 12.27 -4.79
C LEU A 52 -15.72 13.59 -4.44
N ASP A 53 -16.95 13.56 -3.95
CA ASP A 53 -17.67 14.76 -3.51
C ASP A 53 -17.66 14.96 -1.99
N GLY A 54 -16.97 14.08 -1.26
CA GLY A 54 -16.85 14.13 0.20
C GLY A 54 -18.06 13.57 0.96
N THR A 55 -19.05 12.98 0.28
CA THR A 55 -20.18 12.29 0.93
C THR A 55 -19.68 11.10 1.76
N LEU A 56 -18.64 10.41 1.28
CA LEU A 56 -17.86 9.43 2.00
C LEU A 56 -16.42 9.94 2.16
N SER A 57 -15.73 9.55 3.25
CA SER A 57 -14.32 9.88 3.42
C SER A 57 -13.47 9.31 2.27
N GLN A 58 -12.45 10.04 1.84
CA GLN A 58 -11.52 9.58 0.81
C GLN A 58 -10.54 8.52 1.33
N ASP A 59 -10.34 8.47 2.63
CA ASP A 59 -9.48 7.54 3.35
C ASP A 59 -10.27 6.73 4.38
N GLY A 60 -9.63 5.70 4.92
CA GLY A 60 -10.20 4.79 5.91
C GLY A 60 -11.17 3.77 5.32
N GLU A 61 -11.62 2.88 6.18
CA GLU A 61 -12.54 1.79 5.83
C GLU A 61 -13.97 2.27 5.60
N LEU A 62 -14.65 1.61 4.67
CA LEU A 62 -16.09 1.75 4.50
C LEU A 62 -16.83 0.88 5.53
N ASN A 63 -17.22 1.48 6.64
CA ASN A 63 -17.95 0.80 7.72
C ASN A 63 -19.43 1.22 7.78
N PRO A 64 -20.28 0.50 8.51
CA PRO A 64 -21.71 0.82 8.62
C PRO A 64 -21.99 2.25 9.09
N ASP A 65 -21.15 2.81 9.95
CA ASP A 65 -21.32 4.14 10.51
C ASP A 65 -21.06 5.24 9.46
N SER A 66 -20.04 5.04 8.60
CA SER A 66 -19.77 5.96 7.49
C SER A 66 -20.90 5.95 6.47
N VAL A 67 -21.47 4.77 6.20
CA VAL A 67 -22.63 4.63 5.31
C VAL A 67 -23.88 5.28 5.92
N ALA A 68 -24.15 5.07 7.21
CA ALA A 68 -25.28 5.69 7.89
C ALA A 68 -25.22 7.22 7.80
N ARG A 69 -24.06 7.81 8.05
CA ARG A 69 -23.85 9.26 7.90
C ARG A 69 -24.07 9.74 6.48
N ALA A 70 -23.56 9.00 5.48
CA ALA A 70 -23.73 9.35 4.07
C ALA A 70 -25.20 9.40 3.61
N VAL A 71 -26.08 8.62 4.24
CA VAL A 71 -27.53 8.62 3.97
C VAL A 71 -28.33 9.46 4.99
N GLY A 72 -27.66 10.31 5.77
CA GLY A 72 -28.30 11.22 6.73
C GLY A 72 -28.94 10.55 7.95
N LYS A 73 -28.47 9.35 8.30
CA LYS A 73 -28.91 8.66 9.52
C LYS A 73 -27.92 8.91 10.65
N GLU A 74 -28.43 9.23 11.83
CA GLU A 74 -27.62 9.30 13.04
C GLU A 74 -27.07 7.92 13.39
N ASN A 75 -25.79 7.88 13.68
CA ASN A 75 -25.18 6.68 14.23
C ASN A 75 -25.52 6.57 15.71
N LYS A 76 -26.19 5.52 16.09
CA LYS A 76 -26.50 5.19 17.48
C LYS A 76 -25.58 4.14 18.07
N SER A 77 -24.44 3.84 17.43
CA SER A 77 -23.48 2.88 18.00
C SER A 77 -22.76 3.54 19.18
N GLU A 78 -23.35 3.43 20.35
CA GLU A 78 -22.76 3.78 21.65
C GLU A 78 -21.76 2.73 22.16
N PHE A 79 -21.34 1.81 21.28
CA PHE A 79 -20.39 0.78 21.67
C PHE A 79 -18.98 1.36 21.65
N GLY A 80 -18.50 1.76 22.82
CA GLY A 80 -17.08 2.05 23.00
C GLY A 80 -16.21 0.81 22.74
N ILE A 81 -14.94 1.01 22.52
CA ILE A 81 -13.97 -0.10 22.43
C ILE A 81 -13.95 -0.81 23.79
N PRO A 82 -14.31 -2.12 23.86
CA PRO A 82 -14.25 -2.85 25.12
C PRO A 82 -12.85 -2.81 25.73
N SER A 83 -12.75 -2.72 27.04
CA SER A 83 -11.47 -2.64 27.77
C SER A 83 -10.56 -3.85 27.56
N VAL A 84 -11.09 -4.95 27.09
CA VAL A 84 -10.32 -6.15 26.73
C VAL A 84 -9.56 -6.02 25.40
N VAL A 85 -9.88 -4.99 24.60
CA VAL A 85 -9.21 -4.73 23.32
C VAL A 85 -7.94 -3.95 23.58
N GLU A 86 -6.80 -4.60 23.34
CA GLU A 86 -5.48 -3.97 23.42
C GLU A 86 -5.00 -3.60 22.01
N MET A 87 -4.37 -2.44 21.91
CA MET A 87 -3.71 -2.01 20.67
C MET A 87 -2.52 -2.91 20.37
N ARG A 88 -2.49 -3.47 19.16
CA ARG A 88 -1.37 -4.27 18.65
C ARG A 88 -0.80 -3.61 17.39
N PRO A 89 0.07 -2.63 17.54
CA PRO A 89 0.70 -2.02 16.39
C PRO A 89 1.53 -3.08 15.63
N PRO A 90 1.54 -3.06 14.28
CA PRO A 90 2.35 -3.98 13.50
C PRO A 90 3.83 -3.79 13.84
N ALA A 91 4.52 -4.90 14.10
CA ALA A 91 5.93 -4.91 14.46
C ALA A 91 6.63 -6.15 13.87
N LEU A 92 7.94 -6.05 13.69
CA LEU A 92 8.78 -7.20 13.36
C LEU A 92 8.78 -8.20 14.51
N CYS A 93 8.67 -9.49 14.19
CA CYS A 93 8.64 -10.59 15.17
C CYS A 93 9.90 -10.60 16.03
N GLU A 94 9.83 -11.18 17.23
CA GLU A 94 11.02 -11.46 18.05
C GLU A 94 11.92 -12.47 17.34
N GLY A 95 13.24 -12.23 17.36
CA GLY A 95 14.22 -13.08 16.68
C GLY A 95 14.20 -13.02 15.16
N CYS A 96 13.47 -12.07 14.57
CA CYS A 96 13.43 -11.88 13.13
C CYS A 96 14.73 -11.26 12.60
N GLY A 97 15.37 -11.87 11.58
CA GLY A 97 16.60 -11.36 10.99
C GLY A 97 16.49 -9.93 10.41
N HIS A 98 15.28 -9.50 10.04
CA HIS A 98 15.06 -8.10 9.64
C HIS A 98 15.39 -7.10 10.76
N ARG A 99 15.25 -7.48 12.03
CA ARG A 99 15.60 -6.62 13.17
C ARG A 99 17.10 -6.38 13.21
N ASP A 100 17.89 -7.45 13.09
CA ASP A 100 19.35 -7.37 13.13
C ASP A 100 19.88 -6.57 11.93
N MET A 101 19.31 -6.81 10.76
CA MET A 101 19.60 -6.06 9.55
C MET A 101 19.35 -4.56 9.76
N TYR A 102 18.21 -4.16 10.33
CA TYR A 102 17.91 -2.74 10.55
C TYR A 102 18.74 -2.10 11.67
N ILE A 103 19.07 -2.84 12.71
CA ILE A 103 20.00 -2.35 13.74
C ILE A 103 21.33 -1.98 13.08
N THR A 104 21.94 -2.93 12.38
CA THR A 104 23.22 -2.72 11.72
C THR A 104 23.17 -1.63 10.66
N LEU A 105 22.14 -1.65 9.79
CA LEU A 105 21.97 -0.65 8.73
C LEU A 105 21.84 0.76 9.30
N THR A 106 21.03 0.94 10.34
CA THR A 106 20.81 2.27 10.94
C THR A 106 22.03 2.78 11.71
N GLU A 107 22.80 1.90 12.34
CA GLU A 107 24.05 2.28 12.98
C GLU A 107 25.05 2.83 11.96
N VAL A 108 25.37 2.06 10.93
CA VAL A 108 26.30 2.47 9.86
C VAL A 108 25.84 3.76 9.18
N LEU A 109 24.57 3.84 8.79
CA LEU A 109 24.06 5.01 8.08
C LEU A 109 24.05 6.28 8.93
N LYS A 110 23.72 6.19 10.21
CA LYS A 110 23.72 7.37 11.10
C LYS A 110 25.12 7.88 11.41
N GLU A 111 26.08 6.98 11.56
CA GLU A 111 27.46 7.36 11.92
C GLU A 111 28.20 7.94 10.72
N GLU A 112 28.09 7.32 9.54
CA GLU A 112 28.92 7.68 8.40
C GLU A 112 28.19 8.56 7.37
N TYR A 113 26.84 8.48 7.29
CA TYR A 113 26.08 9.10 6.22
C TYR A 113 24.82 9.81 6.70
N PRO A 114 24.93 10.96 7.36
CA PRO A 114 23.77 11.64 7.99
C PRO A 114 22.69 12.08 6.99
N SER A 115 23.02 12.21 5.70
CA SER A 115 22.08 12.60 4.63
C SER A 115 21.45 11.42 3.90
N HIS A 116 21.72 10.18 4.35
CA HIS A 116 21.19 8.98 3.70
C HIS A 116 19.67 8.94 3.57
N LYS A 117 19.19 8.20 2.59
CA LYS A 117 17.78 7.80 2.49
C LYS A 117 17.68 6.31 2.18
N VAL A 118 16.75 5.67 2.86
CA VAL A 118 16.42 4.25 2.68
C VAL A 118 15.05 4.15 2.03
N PHE A 119 14.99 3.55 0.87
CA PHE A 119 13.80 3.28 0.10
C PHE A 119 13.39 1.82 0.30
N SER A 120 12.14 1.58 0.55
CA SER A 120 11.60 0.24 0.71
C SER A 120 10.35 0.04 -0.15
N ASP A 121 9.87 -1.16 -0.16
CA ASP A 121 8.63 -1.56 -0.79
C ASP A 121 7.87 -2.54 0.13
N ILE A 122 6.98 -3.36 -0.39
CA ILE A 122 6.00 -4.09 0.41
C ILE A 122 6.48 -5.50 0.76
N GLY A 123 6.63 -5.74 2.06
CA GLY A 123 6.99 -7.01 2.69
C GLY A 123 7.13 -6.85 4.20
N CYS A 124 7.51 -7.89 4.93
CA CYS A 124 7.75 -7.81 6.39
C CYS A 124 8.79 -6.73 6.73
N TYR A 125 9.81 -6.58 5.91
CA TYR A 125 10.85 -5.56 6.08
C TYR A 125 10.31 -4.13 6.06
N THR A 126 9.15 -3.85 5.45
CA THR A 126 8.49 -2.54 5.51
C THR A 126 8.22 -2.07 6.94
N LEU A 127 8.05 -3.01 7.87
CA LEU A 127 7.84 -2.69 9.29
C LEU A 127 9.06 -2.04 9.95
N GLY A 128 10.22 -2.02 9.30
CA GLY A 128 11.36 -1.22 9.69
C GLY A 128 11.12 0.30 9.61
N ALA A 129 10.01 0.74 9.00
CA ALA A 129 9.57 2.13 9.05
C ALA A 129 9.11 2.55 10.45
N ASN A 130 8.65 1.60 11.27
CA ASN A 130 8.15 1.85 12.61
C ASN A 130 9.25 1.86 13.66
N ALA A 131 8.92 2.43 14.83
CA ALA A 131 9.79 2.32 16.01
C ALA A 131 10.03 0.84 16.39
N PRO A 132 11.21 0.49 16.91
CA PRO A 132 12.32 1.38 17.28
C PRO A 132 13.26 1.76 16.13
N PHE A 133 13.12 1.17 14.96
CA PHE A 133 14.10 1.30 13.86
C PHE A 133 14.00 2.66 13.16
N ASN A 134 12.79 3.06 12.74
CA ASN A 134 12.56 4.28 11.95
C ASN A 134 13.56 4.38 10.77
N ALA A 135 13.81 3.24 10.14
CA ALA A 135 14.91 3.05 9.19
C ALA A 135 14.54 3.38 7.75
N ILE A 136 13.25 3.48 7.44
CA ILE A 136 12.74 3.62 6.08
C ILE A 136 12.18 5.03 5.89
N ASN A 137 12.53 5.67 4.78
CA ASN A 137 12.09 7.02 4.44
C ASN A 137 10.94 7.03 3.42
N SER A 138 10.81 5.98 2.61
CA SER A 138 9.76 5.87 1.59
C SER A 138 9.41 4.41 1.33
N CYS A 139 8.13 4.15 1.11
CA CYS A 139 7.59 2.84 0.76
C CYS A 139 6.43 3.03 -0.22
N VAL A 140 6.45 2.32 -1.35
CA VAL A 140 5.38 2.40 -2.36
C VAL A 140 4.85 0.99 -2.64
N ASP A 141 5.00 0.48 -3.85
CA ASP A 141 4.52 -0.85 -4.25
C ASP A 141 5.66 -1.88 -4.31
N MET A 142 5.30 -3.15 -4.50
CA MET A 142 6.27 -4.24 -4.57
C MET A 142 7.29 -4.01 -5.70
N GLY A 143 8.58 -3.93 -5.35
CA GLY A 143 9.70 -3.75 -6.28
C GLY A 143 10.11 -2.29 -6.52
N ALA A 144 9.37 -1.32 -6.01
CA ALA A 144 9.67 0.09 -6.20
C ALA A 144 10.91 0.58 -5.44
N SER A 145 11.37 -0.14 -4.42
CA SER A 145 12.52 0.26 -3.60
C SER A 145 13.77 0.56 -4.43
N ILE A 146 14.11 -0.34 -5.35
CA ILE A 146 15.32 -0.24 -6.19
C ILE A 146 15.19 0.94 -7.16
N THR A 147 14.08 1.07 -7.85
CA THR A 147 13.87 2.15 -8.82
C THR A 147 13.76 3.53 -8.17
N MET A 148 13.17 3.61 -6.97
CA MET A 148 13.16 4.84 -6.18
C MET A 148 14.58 5.23 -5.73
N ALA A 149 15.36 4.28 -5.23
CA ALA A 149 16.75 4.53 -4.84
C ALA A 149 17.59 4.98 -6.06
N LYS A 150 17.41 4.33 -7.23
CA LYS A 150 18.05 4.75 -8.47
C LYS A 150 17.68 6.17 -8.85
N GLY A 151 16.41 6.50 -8.92
CA GLY A 151 15.96 7.85 -9.25
C GLY A 151 16.52 8.91 -8.28
N ALA A 152 16.62 8.57 -6.99
CA ALA A 152 17.21 9.46 -5.99
C ALA A 152 18.73 9.63 -6.21
N ALA A 153 19.45 8.55 -6.54
CA ALA A 153 20.87 8.60 -6.87
C ALA A 153 21.14 9.43 -8.13
N ASP A 154 20.31 9.27 -9.17
CA ASP A 154 20.36 10.08 -10.40
C ASP A 154 20.10 11.57 -10.09
N GLY A 155 19.28 11.87 -9.10
CA GLY A 155 19.06 13.21 -8.56
C GLY A 155 20.19 13.73 -7.64
N GLY A 156 21.25 12.96 -7.44
CA GLY A 156 22.43 13.36 -6.65
C GLY A 156 22.39 12.96 -5.18
N LEU A 157 21.41 12.12 -4.74
CA LEU A 157 21.41 11.63 -3.38
C LEU A 157 22.50 10.56 -3.15
N TYR A 158 23.29 10.72 -2.07
CA TYR A 158 24.28 9.74 -1.66
C TYR A 158 24.34 9.62 -0.11
N PRO A 159 24.33 8.40 0.42
CA PRO A 159 23.98 7.16 -0.27
C PRO A 159 22.47 7.03 -0.47
N ALA A 160 22.08 6.41 -1.59
CA ALA A 160 20.74 5.94 -1.84
C ALA A 160 20.70 4.42 -1.58
N VAL A 161 19.87 3.98 -0.64
CA VAL A 161 19.80 2.58 -0.19
C VAL A 161 18.43 2.02 -0.49
N ALA A 162 18.35 0.88 -1.16
CA ALA A 162 17.13 0.11 -1.35
C ALA A 162 17.12 -1.10 -0.41
N VAL A 163 15.99 -1.34 0.27
CA VAL A 163 15.75 -2.57 1.04
C VAL A 163 14.56 -3.30 0.43
N ILE A 164 14.75 -4.56 0.08
CA ILE A 164 13.78 -5.41 -0.60
C ILE A 164 13.84 -6.84 -0.05
N GLY A 165 12.71 -7.53 0.03
CA GLY A 165 12.67 -8.95 0.38
C GLY A 165 12.89 -9.85 -0.83
N ASP A 166 13.26 -11.12 -0.59
CA ASP A 166 13.52 -12.16 -1.59
C ASP A 166 12.34 -12.37 -2.55
N SER A 167 11.16 -12.53 -2.01
CA SER A 167 9.93 -12.73 -2.79
C SER A 167 9.59 -11.53 -3.65
N THR A 168 9.67 -10.33 -3.09
CA THR A 168 9.41 -9.08 -3.81
C THR A 168 10.49 -8.82 -4.87
N PHE A 169 11.74 -9.16 -4.57
CA PHE A 169 12.84 -9.06 -5.52
C PHE A 169 12.60 -9.92 -6.77
N THR A 170 12.23 -11.19 -6.58
CA THR A 170 11.92 -12.09 -7.70
C THR A 170 10.62 -11.72 -8.43
N HIS A 171 9.66 -11.11 -7.72
CA HIS A 171 8.40 -10.63 -8.31
C HIS A 171 8.63 -9.45 -9.27
N SER A 172 9.33 -8.40 -8.83
CA SER A 172 9.44 -7.13 -9.58
C SER A 172 10.72 -6.33 -9.36
N GLY A 173 11.63 -6.77 -8.48
CA GLY A 173 12.88 -6.07 -8.19
C GLY A 173 13.97 -6.26 -9.25
N MET A 174 13.97 -7.37 -9.96
CA MET A 174 15.02 -7.73 -10.91
C MET A 174 15.17 -6.73 -12.06
N THR A 175 14.08 -6.19 -12.57
CA THR A 175 14.11 -5.17 -13.63
C THR A 175 14.79 -3.90 -13.16
N GLY A 176 14.50 -3.45 -11.94
CA GLY A 176 15.18 -2.29 -11.35
C GLY A 176 16.67 -2.52 -11.12
N LEU A 177 17.07 -3.74 -10.72
CA LEU A 177 18.48 -4.09 -10.60
C LEU A 177 19.19 -4.05 -11.94
N LEU A 178 18.57 -4.61 -12.99
CA LEU A 178 19.15 -4.58 -14.34
C LEU A 178 19.37 -3.15 -14.83
N ASP A 179 18.42 -2.25 -14.57
CA ASP A 179 18.54 -0.84 -14.90
C ASP A 179 19.70 -0.17 -14.13
N CYS A 180 19.80 -0.43 -12.82
CA CYS A 180 20.92 0.07 -12.02
C CYS A 180 22.28 -0.39 -12.55
N VAL A 181 22.40 -1.65 -12.96
CA VAL A 181 23.64 -2.21 -13.51
C VAL A 181 23.95 -1.59 -14.87
N ASN A 182 22.96 -1.47 -15.75
CA ASN A 182 23.13 -0.91 -17.09
C ASN A 182 23.60 0.56 -17.06
N GLU A 183 23.04 1.34 -16.17
CA GLU A 183 23.33 2.77 -15.99
C GLU A 183 24.49 3.03 -15.02
N ASN A 184 25.11 1.98 -14.45
CA ASN A 184 26.15 2.09 -13.42
C ASN A 184 25.70 2.99 -12.24
N ALA A 185 24.46 2.82 -11.79
CA ALA A 185 23.85 3.66 -10.77
C ALA A 185 24.52 3.48 -9.40
N ASN A 186 24.71 4.58 -8.67
CA ASN A 186 25.32 4.58 -7.35
C ASN A 186 24.28 4.27 -6.25
N VAL A 187 23.82 3.03 -6.21
CA VAL A 187 22.78 2.54 -5.29
C VAL A 187 23.29 1.33 -4.51
N THR A 188 23.01 1.28 -3.22
CA THR A 188 23.19 0.08 -2.41
C THR A 188 21.86 -0.66 -2.30
N ILE A 189 21.82 -1.93 -2.71
CA ILE A 189 20.62 -2.77 -2.66
C ILE A 189 20.82 -3.85 -1.61
N VAL A 190 19.97 -3.84 -0.58
CA VAL A 190 19.93 -4.86 0.49
C VAL A 190 18.75 -5.78 0.22
N ILE A 191 19.05 -7.02 -0.19
CA ILE A 191 18.04 -8.06 -0.35
C ILE A 191 17.95 -8.84 0.95
N SER A 192 16.80 -8.72 1.63
CA SER A 192 16.54 -9.41 2.90
C SER A 192 15.85 -10.74 2.62
N ASP A 193 16.66 -11.80 2.57
CA ASP A 193 16.22 -13.15 2.23
C ASP A 193 15.85 -13.92 3.50
N ASN A 194 14.60 -14.35 3.60
CA ASN A 194 14.06 -15.21 4.66
C ASN A 194 13.37 -16.46 4.11
N GLU A 195 13.58 -16.75 2.83
CA GLU A 195 13.05 -17.92 2.11
C GLU A 195 11.52 -18.10 2.21
N THR A 196 10.76 -17.03 2.40
CA THR A 196 9.30 -17.12 2.50
C THR A 196 8.60 -15.80 2.26
N THR A 197 7.39 -15.85 1.71
CA THR A 197 6.45 -14.72 1.66
C THR A 197 5.67 -14.68 2.99
N ALA A 198 6.34 -14.26 4.07
CA ALA A 198 5.83 -14.42 5.44
C ALA A 198 4.61 -13.54 5.75
N MET A 199 4.57 -12.30 5.27
CA MET A 199 3.51 -11.31 5.60
C MET A 199 2.11 -11.79 5.25
N THR A 200 1.96 -12.59 4.21
CA THR A 200 0.67 -13.09 3.71
C THR A 200 0.36 -14.52 4.13
N GLY A 201 1.18 -15.15 4.98
CA GLY A 201 0.91 -16.46 5.56
C GLY A 201 1.94 -17.54 5.28
N GLY A 202 3.14 -17.18 4.82
CA GLY A 202 4.25 -18.13 4.65
C GLY A 202 4.18 -18.94 3.37
N GLN A 203 3.87 -18.31 2.25
CA GLN A 203 3.82 -18.94 0.94
C GLN A 203 5.22 -19.08 0.33
N ASP A 204 5.38 -20.08 -0.52
CA ASP A 204 6.52 -20.20 -1.41
C ASP A 204 6.47 -19.12 -2.50
N SER A 205 7.65 -18.74 -2.98
CA SER A 205 7.83 -17.82 -4.08
C SER A 205 8.94 -18.31 -5.00
N ALA A 206 9.16 -17.64 -6.12
CA ALA A 206 10.29 -17.94 -7.01
C ALA A 206 11.65 -17.82 -6.29
N GLY A 207 11.73 -17.02 -5.22
CA GLY A 207 12.94 -16.88 -4.39
C GLY A 207 13.19 -18.06 -3.46
N THR A 208 12.18 -18.88 -3.15
CA THR A 208 12.34 -20.04 -2.27
C THR A 208 12.95 -21.27 -2.96
N GLY A 209 13.11 -21.23 -4.27
CA GLY A 209 13.61 -22.36 -5.06
C GLY A 209 12.68 -23.58 -5.12
N ARG A 210 11.41 -23.43 -4.73
CA ARG A 210 10.41 -24.51 -4.71
C ARG A 210 9.35 -24.40 -5.79
N ILE A 211 9.44 -23.36 -6.61
CA ILE A 211 8.55 -23.08 -7.74
C ILE A 211 9.38 -23.11 -9.03
#